data_65ac7fe87ca4840b0822f0f4db39137a
#
_entry.id   65ac7fe87ca4840b0822f0f4db39137a
#
_cell.length_a   1.000
_cell.length_b   1.000
_cell.length_c   1.000
_cell.angle_alpha   90.00
_cell.angle_beta   90.00
_cell.angle_gamma   90.00
#
_symmetry.space_group_name_H-M   'P 1'
#
loop_
_entity.id
_entity.type
_entity.pdbx_description
1 polymer ?
#
loop_
_entity_poly.entity_id
_entity_poly.type
_entity_poly.pdbx_seq_one_letter_code
_entity_poly.pdbx_strand_id
1 'polypeptide(L)'
;MNTDHDTIVAPATAAGGAIAVIRISGGEAFAVCDRIFRGRRLLAEADGYTVHYGTIAEGDRVIDDVLAAVFRAPHSYTGENSVEISCHGSSYIVSEILRLLIAAGGRMAQPGEFTIRAYLAGKLDLSQAEAVADMIASSSRAAHALASTQMRGGYSEELESLREKLLNLTSLLELELDFSEEDVEFADRTALRATMQRIAAEIDHLRSSFALGNAIREGVAVAIAGAPNVGKSTLLNRLLNEERAMVSEIAGTTRDVIEECANIGGVLFRFLDTAGIRPTDDRLEQMGIQRTMSSIERARIVIHMVDASTLTGPVPAPDFPLRPGQKLLTVVNKTDKAPAAWRLPEGVVGISAKHGEGIDALCDALRESVDTEALYHGDPVVSNSRHYEALSAAREALGQALDGLAHGLPTDLLSEEIRQVITHLSAITGRGAIAPDEILQNIFSKFCIGK
;
A
#
# COMPACT_ATOMS: atom_id res chain seq x y z
N MET A 1 -1.18 -21.75 12.77
CA MET A 1 -1.22 -22.45 11.45
C MET A 1 -0.19 -23.56 11.47
N ASN A 2 -0.63 -24.80 11.19
CA ASN A 2 0.31 -25.93 11.09
C ASN A 2 0.92 -25.88 9.66
N THR A 3 2.03 -25.18 9.51
CA THR A 3 2.73 -24.99 8.21
C THR A 3 3.84 -26.00 7.97
N ASP A 4 3.98 -26.98 8.89
CA ASP A 4 5.03 -27.97 8.80
C ASP A 4 4.74 -28.99 7.69
N HIS A 5 5.48 -28.85 6.59
CA HIS A 5 5.77 -29.84 5.55
C HIS A 5 4.72 -30.10 4.45
N ASP A 6 3.58 -29.41 4.38
CA ASP A 6 2.65 -29.62 3.28
C ASP A 6 3.09 -28.84 2.00
N THR A 7 2.74 -29.39 0.84
CA THR A 7 3.00 -28.74 -0.46
C THR A 7 1.76 -28.02 -0.92
N ILE A 8 1.89 -26.71 -1.15
CA ILE A 8 0.80 -25.86 -1.63
C ILE A 8 0.89 -25.62 -3.12
N VAL A 9 -0.28 -25.44 -3.74
CA VAL A 9 -0.43 -25.18 -5.16
C VAL A 9 -1.44 -24.07 -5.41
N ALA A 10 -1.17 -23.18 -6.36
CA ALA A 10 -2.16 -22.18 -6.78
C ALA A 10 -1.81 -21.60 -8.16
N PRO A 11 -2.81 -21.05 -8.89
CA PRO A 11 -2.53 -20.19 -10.03
C PRO A 11 -1.85 -18.90 -9.57
N ALA A 12 -0.72 -18.56 -10.16
CA ALA A 12 0.04 -17.34 -9.88
C ALA A 12 -0.31 -16.17 -10.82
N THR A 13 -1.08 -16.44 -11.88
CA THR A 13 -1.57 -15.46 -12.86
C THR A 13 -3.09 -15.39 -12.82
N ALA A 14 -3.64 -14.23 -13.24
CA ALA A 14 -5.09 -14.10 -13.44
C ALA A 14 -5.59 -15.04 -14.54
N ALA A 15 -6.84 -15.45 -14.44
CA ALA A 15 -7.48 -16.30 -15.44
C ALA A 15 -7.72 -15.55 -16.77
N GLY A 16 -7.70 -16.25 -17.92
CA GLY A 16 -8.10 -15.73 -19.23
C GLY A 16 -6.97 -15.13 -20.07
N GLY A 17 -5.71 -15.21 -19.64
CA GLY A 17 -4.55 -14.87 -20.47
C GLY A 17 -4.18 -15.96 -21.48
N ALA A 18 -3.27 -15.68 -22.42
CA ALA A 18 -2.75 -16.70 -23.35
C ALA A 18 -1.88 -17.75 -22.61
N ILE A 19 -1.21 -17.33 -21.53
CA ILE A 19 -0.37 -18.18 -20.70
C ILE A 19 -0.84 -18.03 -19.25
N ALA A 20 -0.86 -19.15 -18.52
CA ALA A 20 -1.04 -19.17 -17.07
C ALA A 20 0.18 -19.81 -16.41
N VAL A 21 0.46 -19.36 -15.19
CA VAL A 21 1.51 -19.93 -14.32
C VAL A 21 0.85 -20.53 -13.09
N ILE A 22 1.16 -21.78 -12.80
CA ILE A 22 0.76 -22.48 -11.58
C ILE A 22 2.00 -22.65 -10.73
N ARG A 23 1.95 -22.14 -9.47
CA ARG A 23 3.06 -22.22 -8.51
C ARG A 23 2.81 -23.34 -7.52
N ILE A 24 3.86 -24.10 -7.27
CA ILE A 24 3.93 -25.18 -6.30
C ILE A 24 5.06 -24.88 -5.34
N SER A 25 4.85 -25.02 -4.02
CA SER A 25 5.88 -24.79 -3.00
C SER A 25 5.71 -25.74 -1.83
N GLY A 26 6.83 -26.23 -1.30
CA GLY A 26 6.84 -27.13 -0.14
C GLY A 26 7.89 -28.22 -0.26
N GLY A 27 8.02 -29.02 0.80
CA GLY A 27 9.02 -30.10 0.86
C GLY A 27 8.89 -31.13 -0.28
N GLU A 28 7.67 -31.47 -0.65
CA GLU A 28 7.35 -32.46 -1.68
C GLU A 28 7.07 -31.86 -3.07
N ALA A 29 7.39 -30.57 -3.29
CA ALA A 29 7.04 -29.86 -4.53
C ALA A 29 7.51 -30.60 -5.79
N PHE A 30 8.73 -31.11 -5.80
CA PHE A 30 9.27 -31.87 -6.94
C PHE A 30 8.57 -33.22 -7.11
N ALA A 31 8.38 -33.98 -6.03
CA ALA A 31 7.74 -35.28 -6.07
C ALA A 31 6.27 -35.19 -6.53
N VAL A 32 5.55 -34.15 -6.09
CA VAL A 32 4.17 -33.87 -6.54
C VAL A 32 4.14 -33.55 -8.03
N CYS A 33 5.06 -32.70 -8.51
CA CYS A 33 5.15 -32.35 -9.93
C CYS A 33 5.56 -33.54 -10.79
N ASP A 34 6.55 -34.33 -10.39
CA ASP A 34 7.07 -35.49 -11.16
C ASP A 34 6.02 -36.60 -11.38
N ARG A 35 4.95 -36.64 -10.56
CA ARG A 35 3.83 -37.58 -10.78
C ARG A 35 2.99 -37.24 -12.01
N ILE A 36 2.97 -35.99 -12.43
CA ILE A 36 2.12 -35.52 -13.53
C ILE A 36 2.92 -34.96 -14.72
N PHE A 37 4.17 -34.52 -14.49
CA PHE A 37 5.06 -33.95 -15.50
C PHE A 37 5.88 -35.05 -16.18
N ARG A 38 5.94 -34.98 -17.51
CA ARG A 38 6.73 -35.88 -18.35
C ARG A 38 7.71 -35.05 -19.18
N GLY A 39 8.96 -35.06 -18.80
CA GLY A 39 10.05 -34.35 -19.45
C GLY A 39 11.23 -35.29 -19.73
N ARG A 40 12.35 -34.75 -20.18
CA ARG A 40 13.59 -35.52 -20.44
C ARG A 40 14.20 -36.10 -19.17
N ARG A 41 13.98 -35.48 -18.01
CA ARG A 41 14.44 -35.88 -16.68
C ARG A 41 13.41 -35.49 -15.62
N LEU A 42 13.50 -36.09 -14.46
CA LEU A 42 12.69 -35.71 -13.30
C LEU A 42 13.07 -34.28 -12.83
N LEU A 43 12.09 -33.51 -12.35
CA LEU A 43 12.33 -32.18 -11.79
C LEU A 43 13.11 -32.28 -10.46
N ALA A 44 12.94 -33.38 -9.74
CA ALA A 44 13.74 -33.70 -8.56
C ALA A 44 15.26 -33.78 -8.82
N GLU A 45 15.66 -34.13 -10.04
CA GLU A 45 17.07 -34.25 -10.48
C GLU A 45 17.57 -32.99 -11.18
N ALA A 46 16.68 -32.01 -11.42
CA ALA A 46 17.04 -30.79 -12.14
C ALA A 46 17.77 -29.79 -11.24
N ASP A 47 18.69 -29.02 -11.80
CA ASP A 47 19.33 -27.91 -11.08
C ASP A 47 18.36 -26.78 -10.84
N GLY A 48 18.58 -26.01 -9.74
CA GLY A 48 17.83 -24.79 -9.47
C GLY A 48 18.06 -23.74 -10.57
N TYR A 49 17.04 -22.89 -10.80
CA TYR A 49 17.03 -21.85 -11.85
C TYR A 49 17.13 -22.39 -13.28
N THR A 50 16.59 -23.59 -13.50
CA THR A 50 16.49 -24.20 -14.83
C THR A 50 15.03 -24.34 -15.26
N VAL A 51 14.80 -24.32 -16.57
CA VAL A 51 13.49 -24.47 -17.18
C VAL A 51 13.47 -25.74 -18.05
N HIS A 52 12.43 -26.55 -17.90
CA HIS A 52 12.29 -27.84 -18.57
C HIS A 52 11.01 -27.86 -19.38
N TYR A 53 11.14 -28.19 -20.65
CA TYR A 53 9.99 -28.50 -21.52
C TYR A 53 9.51 -29.92 -21.28
N GLY A 54 8.19 -30.09 -21.21
CA GLY A 54 7.54 -31.37 -21.06
C GLY A 54 6.04 -31.28 -21.22
N THR A 55 5.35 -32.33 -20.86
CA THR A 55 3.88 -32.41 -20.90
C THR A 55 3.31 -32.71 -19.53
N ILE A 56 2.12 -32.19 -19.26
CA ILE A 56 1.29 -32.65 -18.14
C ILE A 56 0.33 -33.73 -18.67
N ALA A 57 0.31 -34.88 -18.01
CA ALA A 57 -0.50 -36.00 -18.45
C ALA A 57 -1.10 -36.80 -17.29
N GLU A 58 -2.28 -37.36 -17.53
CA GLU A 58 -2.98 -38.32 -16.66
C GLU A 58 -3.08 -39.68 -17.40
N GLY A 59 -2.27 -40.65 -16.99
CA GLY A 59 -2.14 -41.88 -17.79
C GLY A 59 -1.63 -41.58 -19.20
N ASP A 60 -2.37 -41.97 -20.22
CA ASP A 60 -2.05 -41.71 -21.64
C ASP A 60 -2.64 -40.39 -22.16
N ARG A 61 -3.46 -39.73 -21.36
CA ARG A 61 -4.10 -38.45 -21.72
C ARG A 61 -3.16 -37.30 -21.46
N VAL A 62 -2.68 -36.65 -22.51
CA VAL A 62 -1.96 -35.42 -22.45
C VAL A 62 -2.95 -34.27 -22.20
N ILE A 63 -2.67 -33.42 -21.19
CA ILE A 63 -3.47 -32.24 -20.84
C ILE A 63 -2.93 -31.02 -21.57
N ASP A 64 -1.60 -30.80 -21.48
CA ASP A 64 -0.94 -29.63 -22.09
C ASP A 64 0.57 -29.83 -22.22
N ASP A 65 1.16 -29.11 -23.16
CA ASP A 65 2.60 -28.91 -23.27
C ASP A 65 3.03 -27.72 -22.45
N VAL A 66 4.00 -27.90 -21.55
CA VAL A 66 4.33 -26.91 -20.52
C VAL A 66 5.83 -26.65 -20.38
N LEU A 67 6.15 -25.52 -19.75
CA LEU A 67 7.48 -25.24 -19.23
C LEU A 67 7.44 -25.31 -17.70
N ALA A 68 8.32 -26.09 -17.09
CA ALA A 68 8.48 -26.18 -15.64
C ALA A 68 9.79 -25.50 -15.22
N ALA A 69 9.68 -24.41 -14.46
CA ALA A 69 10.83 -23.72 -13.86
C ALA A 69 11.06 -24.27 -12.44
N VAL A 70 12.31 -24.61 -12.13
CA VAL A 70 12.72 -25.28 -10.88
C VAL A 70 13.46 -24.29 -9.98
N PHE A 71 13.04 -24.21 -8.73
CA PHE A 71 13.68 -23.41 -7.67
C PHE A 71 13.96 -24.30 -6.46
N ARG A 72 15.21 -24.35 -6.04
CA ARG A 72 15.63 -25.14 -4.87
C ARG A 72 15.78 -24.28 -3.62
N ALA A 73 15.37 -24.82 -2.50
CA ALA A 73 15.60 -24.21 -1.20
C ALA A 73 17.10 -23.96 -0.96
N PRO A 74 17.48 -22.83 -0.34
CA PRO A 74 16.65 -21.72 0.11
C PRO A 74 16.42 -20.65 -0.98
N HIS A 75 16.81 -20.91 -2.23
CA HIS A 75 16.82 -19.94 -3.34
C HIS A 75 15.51 -19.98 -4.15
N SER A 76 14.40 -19.68 -3.48
CA SER A 76 13.05 -19.54 -4.04
C SER A 76 12.33 -18.37 -3.39
N TYR A 77 11.12 -18.04 -3.84
CA TYR A 77 10.30 -16.99 -3.24
C TYR A 77 9.94 -17.30 -1.79
N THR A 78 9.50 -18.53 -1.51
CA THR A 78 9.10 -18.98 -0.17
C THR A 78 10.27 -19.43 0.70
N GLY A 79 11.47 -19.61 0.14
CA GLY A 79 12.58 -20.30 0.80
C GLY A 79 12.51 -21.82 0.74
N GLU A 80 11.41 -22.39 0.25
CA GLU A 80 11.19 -23.84 0.08
C GLU A 80 11.56 -24.29 -1.34
N ASN A 81 11.54 -25.62 -1.59
CA ASN A 81 11.54 -26.14 -2.96
C ASN A 81 10.28 -25.68 -3.69
N SER A 82 10.44 -25.17 -4.90
CA SER A 82 9.33 -24.62 -5.68
C SER A 82 9.43 -24.99 -7.15
N VAL A 83 8.26 -25.14 -7.77
CA VAL A 83 8.12 -25.31 -9.23
C VAL A 83 7.09 -24.30 -9.73
N GLU A 84 7.37 -23.68 -10.87
CA GLU A 84 6.40 -22.89 -11.60
C GLU A 84 6.13 -23.53 -12.94
N ILE A 85 4.88 -23.96 -13.17
CA ILE A 85 4.42 -24.58 -14.40
C ILE A 85 3.74 -23.52 -15.26
N SER A 86 4.36 -23.14 -16.37
CA SER A 86 3.76 -22.30 -17.40
C SER A 86 3.00 -23.16 -18.41
N CYS A 87 1.70 -22.95 -18.50
CA CYS A 87 0.77 -23.69 -19.37
C CYS A 87 -0.06 -22.72 -20.22
N HIS A 88 -0.85 -23.24 -21.16
CA HIS A 88 -1.84 -22.41 -21.86
C HIS A 88 -2.91 -21.91 -20.89
N GLY A 89 -3.31 -20.63 -21.02
CA GLY A 89 -4.18 -19.92 -20.08
C GLY A 89 -5.67 -20.28 -20.15
N SER A 90 -6.02 -21.45 -20.69
CA SER A 90 -7.37 -21.99 -20.67
C SER A 90 -7.79 -22.31 -19.24
N SER A 91 -8.97 -21.84 -18.82
CA SER A 91 -9.53 -22.17 -17.50
C SER A 91 -9.65 -23.66 -17.27
N TYR A 92 -9.96 -24.40 -18.34
CA TYR A 92 -10.02 -25.85 -18.32
C TYR A 92 -8.65 -26.50 -18.04
N ILE A 93 -7.59 -26.07 -18.74
CA ILE A 93 -6.22 -26.60 -18.56
C ILE A 93 -5.73 -26.29 -17.13
N VAL A 94 -5.88 -25.05 -16.69
CA VAL A 94 -5.49 -24.66 -15.34
C VAL A 94 -6.20 -25.49 -14.28
N SER A 95 -7.52 -25.70 -14.41
CA SER A 95 -8.31 -26.50 -13.47
C SER A 95 -7.88 -27.96 -13.47
N GLU A 96 -7.60 -28.56 -14.63
CA GLU A 96 -7.13 -29.94 -14.72
C GLU A 96 -5.74 -30.13 -14.12
N ILE A 97 -4.80 -29.23 -14.39
CA ILE A 97 -3.46 -29.26 -13.77
C ILE A 97 -3.55 -29.15 -12.24
N LEU A 98 -4.36 -28.21 -11.73
CA LEU A 98 -4.57 -28.08 -10.29
C LEU A 98 -5.18 -29.34 -9.68
N ARG A 99 -6.20 -29.93 -10.32
CA ARG A 99 -6.81 -31.20 -9.90
C ARG A 99 -5.77 -32.31 -9.80
N LEU A 100 -4.91 -32.45 -10.81
CA LEU A 100 -3.86 -33.46 -10.85
C LEU A 100 -2.81 -33.23 -9.76
N LEU A 101 -2.37 -31.98 -9.53
CA LEU A 101 -1.43 -31.62 -8.47
C LEU A 101 -2.00 -31.93 -7.08
N ILE A 102 -3.30 -31.66 -6.86
CA ILE A 102 -3.99 -31.99 -5.60
C ILE A 102 -4.08 -33.51 -5.42
N ALA A 103 -4.46 -34.26 -6.48
CA ALA A 103 -4.49 -35.72 -6.44
C ALA A 103 -3.08 -36.33 -6.22
N ALA A 104 -2.03 -35.62 -6.62
CA ALA A 104 -0.64 -35.98 -6.40
C ALA A 104 -0.13 -35.66 -5.00
N GLY A 105 -0.94 -35.06 -4.12
CA GLY A 105 -0.59 -34.76 -2.72
C GLY A 105 -0.36 -33.27 -2.41
N GLY A 106 -0.58 -32.38 -3.37
CA GLY A 106 -0.63 -30.94 -3.13
C GLY A 106 -1.94 -30.51 -2.49
N ARG A 107 -1.95 -29.35 -1.86
CA ARG A 107 -3.14 -28.68 -1.30
C ARG A 107 -3.28 -27.29 -1.93
N MET A 108 -4.52 -26.83 -2.17
CA MET A 108 -4.74 -25.44 -2.56
C MET A 108 -4.19 -24.48 -1.52
N ALA A 109 -3.44 -23.50 -1.97
CA ALA A 109 -2.94 -22.42 -1.13
C ALA A 109 -4.09 -21.51 -0.67
N GLN A 110 -3.96 -20.99 0.54
CA GLN A 110 -4.79 -19.90 1.03
C GLN A 110 -4.33 -18.54 0.46
N PRO A 111 -5.18 -17.51 0.49
CA PRO A 111 -4.75 -16.15 0.12
C PRO A 111 -3.49 -15.73 0.88
N GLY A 112 -2.48 -15.23 0.17
CA GLY A 112 -1.22 -14.77 0.74
C GLY A 112 -0.29 -15.86 1.29
N GLU A 113 -0.61 -17.15 1.18
CA GLU A 113 0.14 -18.21 1.86
C GLU A 113 1.59 -18.33 1.39
N PHE A 114 1.89 -18.11 0.13
CA PHE A 114 3.28 -18.10 -0.36
C PHE A 114 4.09 -16.96 0.27
N THR A 115 3.47 -15.79 0.46
CA THR A 115 4.12 -14.64 1.10
C THR A 115 4.27 -14.84 2.61
N ILE A 116 3.30 -15.51 3.27
CA ILE A 116 3.43 -15.93 4.67
C ILE A 116 4.65 -16.85 4.83
N ARG A 117 4.81 -17.83 3.96
CA ARG A 117 5.96 -18.75 4.00
C ARG A 117 7.27 -18.03 3.76
N ALA A 118 7.30 -17.06 2.85
CA ALA A 118 8.46 -16.20 2.62
C ALA A 118 8.82 -15.39 3.89
N TYR A 119 7.82 -14.83 4.59
CA TYR A 119 8.01 -14.14 5.86
C TYR A 119 8.53 -15.08 6.95
N LEU A 120 7.92 -16.26 7.14
CA LEU A 120 8.35 -17.24 8.14
C LEU A 120 9.75 -17.79 7.86
N ALA A 121 10.13 -17.89 6.58
CA ALA A 121 11.48 -18.28 6.15
C ALA A 121 12.50 -17.11 6.25
N GLY A 122 12.11 -15.93 6.74
CA GLY A 122 12.98 -14.76 6.89
C GLY A 122 13.41 -14.12 5.56
N LYS A 123 12.72 -14.43 4.46
CA LYS A 123 12.99 -13.83 3.13
C LYS A 123 12.50 -12.39 3.04
N LEU A 124 11.42 -12.10 3.74
CA LEU A 124 10.78 -10.81 3.84
C LEU A 124 10.46 -10.55 5.30
N ASP A 125 10.46 -9.30 5.72
CA ASP A 125 9.80 -8.91 6.94
C ASP A 125 8.32 -8.56 6.67
N LEU A 126 7.56 -8.24 7.73
CA LEU A 126 6.12 -8.04 7.61
C LEU A 126 5.78 -6.80 6.78
N SER A 127 6.56 -5.72 6.90
CA SER A 127 6.35 -4.50 6.09
C SER A 127 6.69 -4.72 4.61
N GLN A 128 7.72 -5.52 4.32
CA GLN A 128 8.05 -5.93 2.96
C GLN A 128 6.98 -6.85 2.37
N ALA A 129 6.42 -7.77 3.17
CA ALA A 129 5.31 -8.61 2.76
C ALA A 129 4.09 -7.76 2.37
N GLU A 130 3.71 -6.77 3.19
CA GLU A 130 2.63 -5.83 2.84
C GLU A 130 2.94 -5.05 1.55
N ALA A 131 4.19 -4.63 1.35
CA ALA A 131 4.62 -3.93 0.15
C ALA A 131 4.50 -4.78 -1.13
N VAL A 132 4.56 -6.12 -1.05
CA VAL A 132 4.26 -7.01 -2.19
C VAL A 132 2.82 -6.83 -2.66
N ALA A 133 1.85 -6.73 -1.74
CA ALA A 133 0.45 -6.49 -2.09
C ALA A 133 0.27 -5.08 -2.70
N ASP A 134 0.88 -4.07 -2.09
CA ASP A 134 0.81 -2.69 -2.57
C ASP A 134 1.47 -2.54 -3.96
N MET A 135 2.56 -3.26 -4.24
CA MET A 135 3.19 -3.32 -5.55
C MET A 135 2.25 -3.87 -6.63
N ILE A 136 1.51 -4.94 -6.32
CA ILE A 136 0.55 -5.55 -7.25
C ILE A 136 -0.65 -4.63 -7.48
N ALA A 137 -1.12 -3.96 -6.43
CA ALA A 137 -2.25 -3.05 -6.49
C ALA A 137 -1.90 -1.67 -7.08
N SER A 138 -0.60 -1.36 -7.24
CA SER A 138 -0.17 -0.03 -7.69
C SER A 138 -0.69 0.29 -9.09
N SER A 139 -1.44 1.38 -9.20
CA SER A 139 -2.03 1.87 -10.46
C SER A 139 -1.44 3.20 -10.91
N SER A 140 -0.45 3.72 -10.20
CA SER A 140 0.23 4.98 -10.52
C SER A 140 1.75 4.88 -10.30
N ARG A 141 2.51 5.77 -10.95
CA ARG A 141 3.96 5.84 -10.79
C ARG A 141 4.36 6.13 -9.34
N ALA A 142 3.63 7.00 -8.66
CA ALA A 142 3.89 7.35 -7.28
C ALA A 142 3.63 6.17 -6.33
N ALA A 143 2.50 5.45 -6.49
CA ALA A 143 2.20 4.25 -5.70
C ALA A 143 3.23 3.14 -5.93
N HIS A 144 3.64 2.92 -7.20
CA HIS A 144 4.68 1.96 -7.53
C HIS A 144 6.03 2.33 -6.90
N ALA A 145 6.45 3.60 -6.94
CA ALA A 145 7.70 4.06 -6.34
C ALA A 145 7.70 3.83 -4.82
N LEU A 146 6.60 4.17 -4.15
CA LEU A 146 6.40 3.96 -2.72
C LEU A 146 6.51 2.47 -2.34
N ALA A 147 5.73 1.61 -3.01
CA ALA A 147 5.74 0.17 -2.77
C ALA A 147 7.11 -0.46 -3.08
N SER A 148 7.80 0.00 -4.14
CA SER A 148 9.14 -0.47 -4.51
C SER A 148 10.18 -0.13 -3.44
N THR A 149 10.15 1.07 -2.87
CA THR A 149 11.06 1.48 -1.78
C THR A 149 10.81 0.65 -0.53
N GLN A 150 9.56 0.43 -0.14
CA GLN A 150 9.21 -0.41 1.01
C GLN A 150 9.61 -1.87 0.80
N MET A 151 9.34 -2.44 -0.38
CA MET A 151 9.71 -3.84 -0.70
C MET A 151 11.23 -4.06 -0.68
N ARG A 152 12.03 -3.06 -1.03
CA ARG A 152 13.51 -3.13 -0.97
C ARG A 152 14.08 -2.98 0.43
N GLY A 153 13.25 -2.70 1.44
CA GLY A 153 13.64 -2.67 2.84
C GLY A 153 14.08 -1.32 3.38
N GLY A 154 14.05 -0.23 2.59
CA GLY A 154 14.52 1.08 3.06
C GLY A 154 13.80 1.57 4.33
N TYR A 155 12.49 1.32 4.42
CA TYR A 155 11.70 1.61 5.61
C TYR A 155 12.06 0.68 6.79
N SER A 156 12.26 -0.60 6.52
CA SER A 156 12.64 -1.59 7.53
C SER A 156 14.02 -1.33 8.11
N GLU A 157 14.96 -0.86 7.31
CA GLU A 157 16.33 -0.49 7.75
C GLU A 157 16.29 0.69 8.73
N GLU A 158 15.45 1.69 8.47
CA GLU A 158 15.26 2.82 9.37
C GLU A 158 14.68 2.37 10.73
N LEU A 159 13.64 1.55 10.71
CA LEU A 159 13.05 0.98 11.92
C LEU A 159 14.03 0.11 12.71
N GLU A 160 14.86 -0.68 12.03
CA GLU A 160 15.87 -1.51 12.70
C GLU A 160 16.97 -0.63 13.33
N SER A 161 17.39 0.45 12.67
CA SER A 161 18.31 1.43 13.25
C SER A 161 17.76 2.05 14.55
N LEU A 162 16.46 2.42 14.55
CA LEU A 162 15.78 2.93 15.75
C LEU A 162 15.76 1.88 16.86
N ARG A 163 15.41 0.64 16.51
CA ARG A 163 15.37 -0.49 17.43
C ARG A 163 16.73 -0.79 18.05
N GLU A 164 17.79 -0.81 17.26
CA GLU A 164 19.17 -1.01 17.74
C GLU A 164 19.60 0.09 18.73
N LYS A 165 19.29 1.35 18.42
CA LYS A 165 19.56 2.48 19.31
C LYS A 165 18.86 2.28 20.67
N LEU A 166 17.60 1.84 20.67
CA LEU A 166 16.83 1.57 21.89
C LEU A 166 17.34 0.35 22.64
N LEU A 167 17.70 -0.74 21.97
CA LEU A 167 18.31 -1.91 22.60
C LEU A 167 19.62 -1.56 23.31
N ASN A 168 20.46 -0.75 22.68
CA ASN A 168 21.70 -0.28 23.30
C ASN A 168 21.42 0.53 24.59
N LEU A 169 20.37 1.38 24.56
CA LEU A 169 19.96 2.12 25.77
C LEU A 169 19.46 1.17 26.88
N THR A 170 18.62 0.19 26.51
CA THR A 170 18.13 -0.81 27.48
C THR A 170 19.27 -1.62 28.09
N SER A 171 20.24 -2.05 27.27
CA SER A 171 21.41 -2.81 27.75
C SER A 171 22.27 -2.00 28.73
N LEU A 172 22.45 -0.69 28.49
CA LEU A 172 23.17 0.18 29.45
C LEU A 172 22.43 0.31 30.79
N LEU A 173 21.08 0.42 30.74
CA LEU A 173 20.26 0.49 31.94
C LEU A 173 20.25 -0.85 32.72
N GLU A 174 20.24 -1.97 32.02
CA GLU A 174 20.33 -3.30 32.65
C GLU A 174 21.68 -3.53 33.34
N LEU A 175 22.80 -3.10 32.70
CA LEU A 175 24.10 -3.13 33.35
C LEU A 175 24.12 -2.27 34.61
N GLU A 176 23.48 -1.11 34.62
CA GLU A 176 23.38 -0.26 35.81
C GLU A 176 22.60 -0.95 36.93
N LEU A 177 21.55 -1.71 36.60
CA LEU A 177 20.79 -2.49 37.57
C LEU A 177 21.60 -3.66 38.15
N ASP A 178 22.35 -4.38 37.34
CA ASP A 178 23.17 -5.50 37.78
C ASP A 178 24.32 -5.07 38.71
N PHE A 179 24.84 -3.86 38.55
CA PHE A 179 25.90 -3.27 39.38
C PHE A 179 25.39 -2.20 40.37
N SER A 180 24.08 -2.20 40.64
CA SER A 180 23.45 -1.19 41.54
C SER A 180 24.00 -1.19 42.98
N GLU A 181 24.66 -2.25 43.43
CA GLU A 181 25.33 -2.33 44.71
C GLU A 181 26.65 -1.53 44.75
N GLU A 182 27.22 -1.12 43.60
CA GLU A 182 28.52 -0.46 43.49
C GLU A 182 28.43 1.05 43.29
N ASP A 183 27.23 1.65 43.36
CA ASP A 183 26.96 3.09 43.09
C ASP A 183 27.55 3.61 41.76
N VAL A 184 27.62 2.81 40.71
CA VAL A 184 28.17 3.15 39.42
C VAL A 184 27.04 3.54 38.44
N GLU A 185 27.00 4.78 38.01
CA GLU A 185 26.16 5.23 36.91
C GLU A 185 26.85 4.89 35.57
N PHE A 186 26.36 3.88 34.84
CA PHE A 186 26.87 3.51 33.50
C PHE A 186 26.27 4.36 32.40
N ALA A 187 25.06 4.91 32.60
CA ALA A 187 24.37 5.72 31.64
C ALA A 187 24.32 7.19 32.08
N ASP A 188 25.09 8.07 31.40
CA ASP A 188 24.90 9.53 31.56
C ASP A 188 23.45 9.89 31.20
N ARG A 189 22.68 10.33 32.20
CA ARG A 189 21.27 10.72 32.05
C ARG A 189 21.05 11.81 31.00
N THR A 190 22.03 12.68 30.78
CA THR A 190 21.99 13.73 29.76
C THR A 190 22.15 13.13 28.37
N ALA A 191 23.11 12.22 28.18
CA ALA A 191 23.33 11.50 26.93
C ALA A 191 22.14 10.58 26.59
N LEU A 192 21.58 9.90 27.60
CA LEU A 192 20.39 9.07 27.48
C LEU A 192 19.20 9.90 26.99
N ARG A 193 18.90 11.02 27.65
CA ARG A 193 17.85 11.97 27.25
C ARG A 193 18.03 12.47 25.83
N ALA A 194 19.24 12.90 25.45
CA ALA A 194 19.53 13.41 24.13
C ALA A 194 19.32 12.35 23.04
N THR A 195 19.65 11.09 23.33
CA THR A 195 19.43 9.97 22.40
C THR A 195 17.95 9.65 22.25
N MET A 196 17.19 9.58 23.35
CA MET A 196 15.74 9.38 23.32
C MET A 196 15.01 10.52 22.58
N GLN A 197 15.44 11.77 22.75
CA GLN A 197 14.89 12.91 22.01
C GLN A 197 15.15 12.83 20.51
N ARG A 198 16.34 12.35 20.07
CA ARG A 198 16.62 12.11 18.66
C ARG A 198 15.72 11.02 18.09
N ILE A 199 15.58 9.91 18.81
CA ILE A 199 14.66 8.83 18.40
C ILE A 199 13.21 9.35 18.30
N ALA A 200 12.77 10.17 19.25
CA ALA A 200 11.45 10.80 19.21
C ALA A 200 11.25 11.66 17.95
N ALA A 201 12.26 12.45 17.57
CA ALA A 201 12.22 13.28 16.37
C ALA A 201 12.18 12.42 15.08
N GLU A 202 12.94 11.32 15.02
CA GLU A 202 12.93 10.37 13.90
C GLU A 202 11.55 9.69 13.77
N ILE A 203 10.93 9.25 14.88
CA ILE A 203 9.56 8.71 14.90
C ILE A 203 8.54 9.75 14.45
N ASP A 204 8.64 11.00 14.93
CA ASP A 204 7.74 12.10 14.54
C ASP A 204 7.88 12.43 13.05
N HIS A 205 9.09 12.37 12.47
CA HIS A 205 9.32 12.53 11.04
C HIS A 205 8.59 11.44 10.23
N LEU A 206 8.77 10.17 10.60
CA LEU A 206 8.07 9.06 9.96
C LEU A 206 6.55 9.21 10.06
N ARG A 207 6.02 9.55 11.24
CA ARG A 207 4.58 9.77 11.43
C ARG A 207 4.02 10.90 10.57
N SER A 208 4.77 11.98 10.40
CA SER A 208 4.36 13.14 9.59
C SER A 208 4.18 12.78 8.11
N SER A 209 4.91 11.80 7.60
CA SER A 209 4.83 11.33 6.22
C SER A 209 3.56 10.53 5.91
N PHE A 210 2.85 10.02 6.92
CA PHE A 210 1.69 9.14 6.76
C PHE A 210 0.57 9.74 5.91
N ALA A 211 0.25 11.02 6.13
CA ALA A 211 -0.83 11.67 5.38
C ALA A 211 -0.57 11.68 3.87
N LEU A 212 0.71 11.84 3.47
CA LEU A 212 1.13 11.75 2.07
C LEU A 212 1.14 10.30 1.60
N GLY A 213 1.82 9.42 2.32
CA GLY A 213 1.98 8.02 1.91
C GLY A 213 0.66 7.29 1.76
N ASN A 214 -0.27 7.46 2.70
CA ASN A 214 -1.60 6.88 2.61
C ASN A 214 -2.41 7.45 1.42
N ALA A 215 -2.30 8.77 1.17
CA ALA A 215 -2.95 9.38 0.01
C ALA A 215 -2.38 8.86 -1.33
N ILE A 216 -1.08 8.62 -1.41
CA ILE A 216 -0.46 8.03 -2.61
C ILE A 216 -0.85 6.57 -2.79
N ARG A 217 -0.88 5.79 -1.71
CA ARG A 217 -1.25 4.38 -1.73
C ARG A 217 -2.69 4.15 -2.16
N GLU A 218 -3.62 4.91 -1.58
CA GLU A 218 -5.06 4.75 -1.83
C GLU A 218 -5.61 5.63 -2.94
N GLY A 219 -4.82 6.57 -3.43
CA GLY A 219 -5.23 7.64 -4.32
C GLY A 219 -5.67 8.89 -3.56
N VAL A 220 -5.29 10.05 -4.09
CA VAL A 220 -5.58 11.37 -3.49
C VAL A 220 -7.07 11.68 -3.63
N ALA A 221 -7.76 11.79 -2.51
CA ALA A 221 -9.19 12.08 -2.49
C ALA A 221 -9.47 13.53 -2.89
N VAL A 222 -10.32 13.72 -3.92
CA VAL A 222 -10.69 15.04 -4.47
C VAL A 222 -12.22 15.19 -4.42
N ALA A 223 -12.70 16.29 -3.85
CA ALA A 223 -14.10 16.70 -3.94
C ALA A 223 -14.27 17.85 -4.92
N ILE A 224 -15.32 17.82 -5.74
CA ILE A 224 -15.68 18.92 -6.63
C ILE A 224 -16.94 19.61 -6.09
N ALA A 225 -16.79 20.83 -5.57
CA ALA A 225 -17.84 21.65 -5.00
C ALA A 225 -18.16 22.86 -5.89
N GLY A 226 -19.39 23.35 -5.83
CA GLY A 226 -19.84 24.54 -6.57
C GLY A 226 -21.32 24.48 -6.91
N ALA A 227 -21.87 25.58 -7.36
CA ALA A 227 -23.29 25.75 -7.68
C ALA A 227 -23.83 24.71 -8.69
N PRO A 228 -25.11 24.44 -8.73
CA PRO A 228 -25.72 23.66 -9.82
C PRO A 228 -25.35 24.23 -11.20
N ASN A 229 -25.17 23.36 -12.20
CA ASN A 229 -24.87 23.72 -13.58
C ASN A 229 -23.54 24.49 -13.82
N VAL A 230 -22.64 24.57 -12.83
CA VAL A 230 -21.32 25.19 -13.01
C VAL A 230 -20.41 24.36 -13.93
N GLY A 231 -20.73 23.06 -14.17
CA GLY A 231 -20.02 22.17 -15.07
C GLY A 231 -19.19 21.08 -14.40
N LYS A 232 -19.52 20.70 -13.15
CA LYS A 232 -18.81 19.66 -12.37
C LYS A 232 -18.73 18.32 -13.11
N SER A 233 -19.84 17.83 -13.65
CA SER A 233 -19.89 16.56 -14.42
C SER A 233 -19.13 16.65 -15.73
N THR A 234 -19.16 17.82 -16.39
CA THR A 234 -18.40 18.04 -17.64
C THR A 234 -16.91 18.02 -17.36
N LEU A 235 -16.47 18.66 -16.28
CA LEU A 235 -15.05 18.63 -15.87
C LEU A 235 -14.63 17.20 -15.51
N LEU A 236 -15.38 16.49 -14.69
CA LEU A 236 -15.07 15.11 -14.29
C LEU A 236 -14.94 14.20 -15.52
N ASN A 237 -15.94 14.24 -16.42
CA ASN A 237 -15.90 13.44 -17.65
C ASN A 237 -14.68 13.77 -18.54
N ARG A 238 -14.25 15.03 -18.55
CA ARG A 238 -13.07 15.45 -19.30
C ARG A 238 -11.80 14.87 -18.69
N LEU A 239 -11.61 15.02 -17.37
CA LEU A 239 -10.45 14.47 -16.65
C LEU A 239 -10.38 12.94 -16.80
N LEU A 240 -11.52 12.24 -16.72
CA LEU A 240 -11.58 10.80 -16.89
C LEU A 240 -11.28 10.33 -18.32
N ASN A 241 -11.67 11.10 -19.35
CA ASN A 241 -11.42 10.71 -20.74
C ASN A 241 -9.97 10.94 -21.17
N GLU A 242 -9.32 11.98 -20.65
CA GLU A 242 -7.94 12.31 -20.98
C GLU A 242 -6.92 11.50 -20.17
N GLU A 243 -7.24 11.20 -18.92
CA GLU A 243 -6.32 10.59 -17.94
C GLU A 243 -6.86 9.30 -17.32
N ARG A 244 -7.68 8.54 -18.04
CA ARG A 244 -8.32 7.32 -17.52
C ARG A 244 -7.25 6.33 -17.05
N ALA A 245 -7.14 6.14 -15.74
CA ALA A 245 -6.35 5.05 -15.19
C ALA A 245 -6.95 3.71 -15.66
N MET A 246 -6.12 2.80 -16.16
CA MET A 246 -6.52 1.39 -16.25
C MET A 246 -6.60 0.85 -14.81
N VAL A 247 -7.68 1.15 -14.12
CA VAL A 247 -7.99 0.48 -12.86
C VAL A 247 -8.44 -0.91 -13.27
N SER A 248 -7.61 -1.92 -13.02
CA SER A 248 -8.08 -3.30 -13.06
C SER A 248 -9.23 -3.42 -12.06
N GLU A 249 -10.35 -3.99 -12.48
CA GLU A 249 -11.41 -4.41 -11.57
C GLU A 249 -10.79 -5.44 -10.59
N ILE A 250 -10.24 -4.96 -9.49
CA ILE A 250 -9.83 -5.84 -8.39
C ILE A 250 -11.14 -6.32 -7.78
N ALA A 251 -11.48 -7.56 -8.09
CA ALA A 251 -12.59 -8.26 -7.48
C ALA A 251 -12.37 -8.28 -5.95
N GLY A 252 -13.11 -7.45 -5.21
CA GLY A 252 -13.00 -7.38 -3.76
C GLY A 252 -13.40 -6.05 -3.12
N THR A 253 -13.42 -4.94 -3.86
CA THR A 253 -13.96 -3.67 -3.34
C THR A 253 -15.47 -3.64 -3.56
N THR A 254 -16.18 -4.30 -2.64
CA THR A 254 -17.65 -4.35 -2.61
C THR A 254 -18.22 -3.03 -2.13
N ARG A 255 -19.14 -2.47 -2.97
CA ARG A 255 -20.36 -1.74 -2.58
C ARG A 255 -20.17 -0.56 -1.62
N ASP A 256 -20.25 0.66 -2.17
CA ASP A 256 -21.22 1.68 -1.75
C ASP A 256 -20.97 3.10 -2.26
N VAL A 257 -19.84 3.41 -2.92
CA VAL A 257 -19.66 4.74 -3.53
C VAL A 257 -19.00 4.53 -4.91
N ILE A 258 -19.65 5.02 -5.96
CA ILE A 258 -19.04 5.04 -7.30
C ILE A 258 -17.98 6.16 -7.28
N GLU A 259 -16.74 5.80 -6.97
CA GLU A 259 -15.58 6.68 -7.08
C GLU A 259 -14.96 6.51 -8.46
N GLU A 260 -14.68 7.62 -9.12
CA GLU A 260 -14.00 7.63 -10.41
C GLU A 260 -12.54 8.03 -10.19
N CYS A 261 -11.61 7.38 -10.89
CA CYS A 261 -10.17 7.59 -10.71
C CYS A 261 -9.52 8.08 -12.00
N ALA A 262 -8.60 9.05 -11.88
CA ALA A 262 -7.74 9.51 -12.95
C ALA A 262 -6.28 9.52 -12.51
N ASN A 263 -5.35 9.15 -13.41
CA ASN A 263 -3.91 9.20 -13.16
C ASN A 263 -3.34 10.48 -13.77
N ILE A 264 -3.13 11.50 -12.95
CA ILE A 264 -2.66 12.82 -13.38
C ILE A 264 -1.19 12.98 -12.99
N GLY A 265 -0.31 13.06 -13.97
CA GLY A 265 1.12 13.25 -13.73
C GLY A 265 1.80 12.11 -12.95
N GLY A 266 1.27 10.91 -13.01
CA GLY A 266 1.79 9.74 -12.28
C GLY A 266 1.27 9.60 -10.85
N VAL A 267 0.28 10.41 -10.45
CA VAL A 267 -0.44 10.33 -9.17
C VAL A 267 -1.89 9.94 -9.43
N LEU A 268 -2.42 8.99 -8.66
CA LEU A 268 -3.82 8.59 -8.73
C LEU A 268 -4.67 9.58 -7.93
N PHE A 269 -5.67 10.19 -8.58
CA PHE A 269 -6.70 11.02 -7.94
C PHE A 269 -8.03 10.30 -7.95
N ARG A 270 -8.69 10.20 -6.78
CA ARG A 270 -10.02 9.63 -6.60
C ARG A 270 -11.04 10.76 -6.41
N PHE A 271 -11.97 10.87 -7.33
CA PHE A 271 -13.04 11.87 -7.27
C PHE A 271 -14.21 11.29 -6.47
N LEU A 272 -14.47 11.90 -5.30
CA LEU A 272 -15.49 11.45 -4.36
C LEU A 272 -16.89 11.87 -4.83
N ASP A 273 -17.88 11.01 -4.62
CA ASP A 273 -19.32 11.24 -4.88
C ASP A 273 -19.66 11.68 -6.31
N THR A 274 -19.27 10.85 -7.27
CA THR A 274 -19.61 11.09 -8.68
C THR A 274 -21.08 10.85 -9.01
N ALA A 275 -21.86 10.20 -8.11
CA ALA A 275 -23.28 9.93 -8.30
C ALA A 275 -24.14 11.21 -8.24
N GLY A 276 -23.76 12.21 -7.45
CA GLY A 276 -24.41 13.53 -7.44
C GLY A 276 -24.07 14.42 -8.65
N ILE A 277 -23.13 13.98 -9.48
CA ILE A 277 -22.64 14.71 -10.66
C ILE A 277 -23.31 14.22 -11.95
N ARG A 278 -23.92 13.00 -11.95
CA ARG A 278 -24.68 12.49 -13.12
C ARG A 278 -26.12 13.07 -13.10
N PRO A 279 -26.67 13.48 -14.24
CA PRO A 279 -28.05 14.00 -14.28
C PRO A 279 -29.02 12.87 -13.94
N THR A 280 -29.70 13.01 -12.78
CA THR A 280 -30.85 12.20 -12.38
C THR A 280 -31.95 13.10 -11.92
N ASP A 281 -33.21 12.75 -12.28
CA ASP A 281 -34.40 13.57 -12.12
C ASP A 281 -34.78 13.93 -10.67
N ASP A 282 -35.03 15.16 -10.44
CA ASP A 282 -36.00 15.94 -9.60
C ASP A 282 -36.47 15.42 -8.20
N ARG A 283 -35.66 14.81 -7.35
CA ARG A 283 -35.99 14.69 -5.89
C ARG A 283 -34.82 14.70 -4.91
N LEU A 284 -33.64 15.16 -5.32
CA LEU A 284 -32.37 14.89 -4.59
C LEU A 284 -31.57 16.13 -4.18
N GLU A 285 -32.09 17.34 -4.25
CA GLU A 285 -31.30 18.54 -3.98
C GLU A 285 -30.78 18.62 -2.52
N GLN A 286 -31.61 18.26 -1.53
CA GLN A 286 -31.19 18.24 -0.12
C GLN A 286 -30.22 17.06 0.21
N MET A 287 -30.44 15.91 -0.41
CA MET A 287 -29.49 14.78 -0.28
C MET A 287 -28.16 15.06 -0.99
N GLY A 288 -28.16 15.84 -2.07
CA GLY A 288 -26.97 16.27 -2.79
C GLY A 288 -26.06 17.16 -1.96
N ILE A 289 -26.62 18.10 -1.19
CA ILE A 289 -25.84 19.00 -0.32
C ILE A 289 -25.15 18.21 0.81
N GLN A 290 -25.87 17.30 1.49
CA GLN A 290 -25.26 16.48 2.55
C GLN A 290 -24.14 15.57 2.02
N ARG A 291 -24.31 14.98 0.84
CA ARG A 291 -23.27 14.16 0.20
C ARG A 291 -22.05 14.99 -0.18
N THR A 292 -22.26 16.15 -0.78
CA THR A 292 -21.17 17.07 -1.14
C THR A 292 -20.36 17.48 0.12
N MET A 293 -21.04 17.80 1.23
CA MET A 293 -20.36 18.13 2.49
C MET A 293 -19.57 16.95 3.05
N SER A 294 -20.13 15.73 3.03
CA SER A 294 -19.41 14.52 3.43
C SER A 294 -18.18 14.26 2.54
N SER A 295 -18.30 14.52 1.23
CA SER A 295 -17.16 14.37 0.30
C SER A 295 -16.08 15.42 0.54
N ILE A 296 -16.47 16.68 0.81
CA ILE A 296 -15.54 17.75 1.20
C ILE A 296 -14.80 17.36 2.49
N GLU A 297 -15.49 16.82 3.49
CA GLU A 297 -14.88 16.40 4.74
C GLU A 297 -13.82 15.30 4.59
N ARG A 298 -13.99 14.41 3.63
CA ARG A 298 -13.09 13.29 3.35
C ARG A 298 -12.00 13.62 2.34
N ALA A 299 -12.16 14.69 1.56
CA ALA A 299 -11.23 15.08 0.52
C ALA A 299 -9.93 15.65 1.09
N ARG A 300 -8.81 15.37 0.44
CA ARG A 300 -7.54 16.06 0.66
C ARG A 300 -7.46 17.35 -0.16
N ILE A 301 -8.07 17.35 -1.34
CA ILE A 301 -8.14 18.52 -2.24
C ILE A 301 -9.60 18.82 -2.49
N VAL A 302 -9.99 20.07 -2.38
CA VAL A 302 -11.33 20.54 -2.72
C VAL A 302 -11.23 21.49 -3.92
N ILE A 303 -11.87 21.11 -5.02
CA ILE A 303 -12.03 21.97 -6.21
C ILE A 303 -13.29 22.79 -6.01
N HIS A 304 -13.15 24.10 -5.79
CA HIS A 304 -14.26 25.04 -5.73
C HIS A 304 -14.51 25.60 -7.14
N MET A 305 -15.59 25.14 -7.78
CA MET A 305 -15.94 25.55 -9.15
C MET A 305 -16.89 26.75 -9.18
N VAL A 306 -16.55 27.74 -9.96
CA VAL A 306 -17.35 28.96 -10.18
C VAL A 306 -17.61 29.16 -11.68
N ASP A 307 -18.77 29.67 -12.06
CA ASP A 307 -19.17 29.93 -13.44
C ASP A 307 -18.74 31.34 -13.89
N ALA A 308 -17.83 31.44 -14.83
CA ALA A 308 -17.35 32.73 -15.37
C ALA A 308 -18.46 33.58 -15.98
N SER A 309 -19.50 32.94 -16.57
CA SER A 309 -20.58 33.64 -17.25
C SER A 309 -21.48 34.47 -16.33
N THR A 310 -21.43 34.16 -15.03
CA THR A 310 -22.25 34.84 -14.00
C THR A 310 -21.44 35.82 -13.14
N LEU A 311 -20.11 35.92 -13.37
CA LEU A 311 -19.24 36.78 -12.57
C LEU A 311 -19.34 38.21 -13.00
N THR A 312 -19.76 39.10 -12.11
CA THR A 312 -19.76 40.53 -12.26
C THR A 312 -18.72 41.26 -11.40
N GLY A 313 -17.98 40.49 -10.57
CA GLY A 313 -17.00 41.00 -9.61
C GLY A 313 -15.92 39.96 -9.31
N PRO A 314 -15.32 40.03 -8.12
CA PRO A 314 -14.32 39.05 -7.69
C PRO A 314 -14.91 37.65 -7.56
N VAL A 315 -14.06 36.62 -7.64
CA VAL A 315 -14.46 35.22 -7.45
C VAL A 315 -14.96 35.03 -6.01
N PRO A 316 -16.17 34.50 -5.80
CA PRO A 316 -16.70 34.30 -4.47
C PRO A 316 -15.87 33.28 -3.68
N ALA A 317 -15.75 33.51 -2.37
CA ALA A 317 -15.17 32.53 -1.47
C ALA A 317 -16.09 31.28 -1.37
N PRO A 318 -15.55 30.10 -1.05
CA PRO A 318 -16.36 28.91 -0.83
C PRO A 318 -17.31 29.10 0.37
N ASP A 319 -18.52 28.60 0.26
CA ASP A 319 -19.57 28.63 1.29
C ASP A 319 -19.53 27.42 2.25
N PHE A 320 -18.42 26.69 2.25
CA PHE A 320 -18.17 25.53 3.09
C PHE A 320 -16.85 25.65 3.87
N PRO A 321 -16.75 25.06 5.07
CA PRO A 321 -15.54 25.07 5.85
C PRO A 321 -14.51 24.09 5.29
N LEU A 322 -13.22 24.47 5.39
CA LEU A 322 -12.09 23.57 5.12
C LEU A 322 -11.50 23.07 6.44
N ARG A 323 -11.08 21.81 6.45
CA ARG A 323 -10.33 21.23 7.58
C ARG A 323 -8.84 21.56 7.49
N PRO A 324 -8.12 21.56 8.61
CA PRO A 324 -6.66 21.67 8.59
C PRO A 324 -6.03 20.61 7.69
N GLY A 325 -5.10 21.03 6.83
CA GLY A 325 -4.41 20.13 5.89
C GLY A 325 -5.11 19.87 4.57
N GLN A 326 -6.37 20.33 4.38
CA GLN A 326 -7.01 20.32 3.07
C GLN A 326 -6.48 21.44 2.17
N LYS A 327 -6.30 21.14 0.88
CA LYS A 327 -5.96 22.15 -0.14
C LYS A 327 -7.19 22.56 -0.92
N LEU A 328 -7.36 23.88 -1.10
CA LEU A 328 -8.42 24.46 -1.93
C LEU A 328 -7.83 24.85 -3.30
N LEU A 329 -8.45 24.37 -4.36
CA LEU A 329 -8.22 24.83 -5.73
C LEU A 329 -9.45 25.56 -6.22
N THR A 330 -9.35 26.87 -6.43
CA THR A 330 -10.44 27.65 -7.02
C THR A 330 -10.34 27.58 -8.53
N VAL A 331 -11.41 27.10 -9.16
CA VAL A 331 -11.52 26.87 -10.61
C VAL A 331 -12.68 27.67 -11.18
N VAL A 332 -12.39 28.54 -12.12
CA VAL A 332 -13.42 29.29 -12.85
C VAL A 332 -13.64 28.61 -14.20
N ASN A 333 -14.83 28.03 -14.34
CA ASN A 333 -15.24 27.33 -15.56
C ASN A 333 -16.03 28.25 -16.50
N LYS A 334 -16.17 27.82 -17.76
CA LYS A 334 -16.85 28.53 -18.85
C LYS A 334 -16.19 29.89 -19.20
N THR A 335 -14.86 29.90 -19.15
CA THR A 335 -14.06 31.09 -19.52
C THR A 335 -14.34 31.58 -20.93
N ASP A 336 -14.80 30.69 -21.82
CA ASP A 336 -15.30 31.02 -23.16
C ASP A 336 -16.52 31.96 -23.19
N LYS A 337 -17.22 32.05 -22.04
CA LYS A 337 -18.41 32.92 -21.86
C LYS A 337 -18.20 34.02 -20.83
N ALA A 338 -16.95 34.22 -20.38
CA ALA A 338 -16.66 35.27 -19.41
C ALA A 338 -16.95 36.67 -19.98
N PRO A 339 -17.45 37.62 -19.16
CA PRO A 339 -17.63 39.02 -19.58
C PRO A 339 -16.29 39.62 -20.05
N ALA A 340 -16.31 40.43 -21.12
CA ALA A 340 -15.09 40.98 -21.71
C ALA A 340 -14.22 41.80 -20.75
N ALA A 341 -14.83 42.39 -19.73
CA ALA A 341 -14.14 43.19 -18.71
C ALA A 341 -13.56 42.35 -17.59
N TRP A 342 -13.97 41.05 -17.45
CA TRP A 342 -13.50 40.17 -16.38
C TRP A 342 -12.08 39.68 -16.68
N ARG A 343 -11.27 39.56 -15.66
CA ARG A 343 -9.90 39.02 -15.71
C ARG A 343 -9.74 37.92 -14.71
N LEU A 344 -9.02 36.87 -15.08
CA LEU A 344 -8.69 35.74 -14.18
C LEU A 344 -7.77 36.23 -13.07
N PRO A 345 -8.15 36.10 -11.80
CA PRO A 345 -7.28 36.45 -10.66
C PRO A 345 -6.07 35.53 -10.56
N GLU A 346 -5.01 36.02 -9.93
CA GLU A 346 -3.83 35.23 -9.59
C GLU A 346 -4.21 34.11 -8.60
N GLY A 347 -3.62 32.92 -8.78
CA GLY A 347 -3.92 31.73 -7.94
C GLY A 347 -5.25 31.02 -8.27
N VAL A 348 -5.96 31.44 -9.29
CA VAL A 348 -7.20 30.84 -9.76
C VAL A 348 -6.96 30.15 -11.12
N VAL A 349 -7.47 28.94 -11.28
CA VAL A 349 -7.39 28.20 -12.53
C VAL A 349 -8.60 28.49 -13.41
N GLY A 350 -8.39 29.02 -14.60
CA GLY A 350 -9.47 29.27 -15.58
C GLY A 350 -9.57 28.12 -16.56
N ILE A 351 -10.78 27.59 -16.76
CA ILE A 351 -11.02 26.49 -17.70
C ILE A 351 -12.27 26.71 -18.56
N SER A 352 -12.31 26.05 -19.72
CA SER A 352 -13.54 25.73 -20.42
C SER A 352 -13.66 24.21 -20.52
N ALA A 353 -14.31 23.59 -19.54
CA ALA A 353 -14.46 22.13 -19.48
C ALA A 353 -15.12 21.54 -20.72
N LYS A 354 -15.99 22.33 -21.39
CA LYS A 354 -16.66 21.94 -22.64
C LYS A 354 -15.67 21.87 -23.81
N HIS A 355 -14.76 22.81 -23.89
CA HIS A 355 -13.82 22.96 -25.04
C HIS A 355 -12.45 22.33 -24.74
N GLY A 356 -12.17 21.94 -23.49
CA GLY A 356 -10.88 21.36 -23.04
C GLY A 356 -9.81 22.42 -22.75
N GLU A 357 -10.13 23.69 -22.78
CA GLU A 357 -9.18 24.76 -22.53
C GLU A 357 -8.86 24.86 -21.03
N GLY A 358 -7.56 25.02 -20.69
CA GLY A 358 -7.09 25.18 -19.31
C GLY A 358 -7.10 23.89 -18.47
N ILE A 359 -7.43 22.72 -19.04
CA ILE A 359 -7.42 21.44 -18.32
C ILE A 359 -6.00 21.05 -17.91
N ASP A 360 -5.01 21.27 -18.77
CA ASP A 360 -3.60 21.01 -18.45
C ASP A 360 -3.14 21.81 -17.22
N ALA A 361 -3.51 23.10 -17.15
CA ALA A 361 -3.19 23.95 -16.00
C ALA A 361 -3.87 23.45 -14.70
N LEU A 362 -5.09 22.90 -14.80
CA LEU A 362 -5.74 22.25 -13.65
C LEU A 362 -5.03 20.96 -13.24
N CYS A 363 -4.61 20.15 -14.20
CA CYS A 363 -3.84 18.94 -13.96
C CYS A 363 -2.50 19.25 -13.27
N ASP A 364 -1.81 20.30 -13.71
CA ASP A 364 -0.58 20.79 -13.09
C ASP A 364 -0.83 21.26 -11.64
N ALA A 365 -1.89 22.05 -11.41
CA ALA A 365 -2.25 22.52 -10.07
C ALA A 365 -2.63 21.36 -9.12
N LEU A 366 -3.30 20.33 -9.63
CA LEU A 366 -3.57 19.10 -8.87
C LEU A 366 -2.27 18.38 -8.51
N ARG A 367 -1.37 18.20 -9.48
CA ARG A 367 -0.07 17.56 -9.26
C ARG A 367 0.78 18.31 -8.25
N GLU A 368 0.90 19.63 -8.36
CA GLU A 368 1.63 20.51 -7.44
C GLU A 368 1.02 20.54 -6.03
N SER A 369 -0.27 20.16 -5.91
CA SER A 369 -0.94 20.02 -4.63
C SER A 369 -0.46 18.80 -3.83
N VAL A 370 0.28 17.89 -4.45
CA VAL A 370 0.82 16.66 -3.83
C VAL A 370 2.33 16.71 -3.92
N ASP A 371 3.00 16.83 -2.78
CA ASP A 371 4.46 16.76 -2.73
C ASP A 371 4.91 15.31 -2.88
N THR A 372 5.42 14.97 -4.06
CA THR A 372 5.91 13.62 -4.38
C THR A 372 7.44 13.54 -4.44
N GLU A 373 8.17 14.61 -4.17
CA GLU A 373 9.63 14.62 -4.29
C GLU A 373 10.29 13.60 -3.36
N ALA A 374 9.86 13.54 -2.11
CA ALA A 374 10.37 12.58 -1.12
C ALA A 374 10.28 11.12 -1.60
N LEU A 375 9.21 10.77 -2.34
CA LEU A 375 9.02 9.41 -2.87
C LEU A 375 10.07 9.01 -3.91
N TYR A 376 10.53 9.96 -4.71
CA TYR A 376 11.50 9.70 -5.77
C TYR A 376 12.95 9.77 -5.29
N HIS A 377 13.21 10.37 -4.14
CA HIS A 377 14.52 10.39 -3.48
C HIS A 377 14.77 9.16 -2.61
N GLY A 378 13.77 8.30 -2.42
CA GLY A 378 13.89 7.07 -1.64
C GLY A 378 13.74 7.27 -0.14
N ASP A 379 13.24 8.44 0.29
CA ASP A 379 12.97 8.71 1.70
C ASP A 379 11.92 7.73 2.24
N PRO A 380 12.05 7.23 3.47
CA PRO A 380 11.08 6.33 4.08
C PRO A 380 9.76 7.05 4.33
N VAL A 381 8.69 6.59 3.69
CA VAL A 381 7.35 7.15 3.80
C VAL A 381 6.39 6.10 4.34
N VAL A 382 5.68 6.43 5.41
CA VAL A 382 4.66 5.58 6.03
C VAL A 382 3.36 5.68 5.23
N SER A 383 2.85 4.54 4.75
CA SER A 383 1.62 4.50 3.95
C SER A 383 0.51 3.67 4.58
N ASN A 384 0.84 2.81 5.55
CA ASN A 384 -0.08 1.87 6.17
C ASN A 384 -0.54 2.39 7.54
N SER A 385 -1.87 2.36 7.80
CA SER A 385 -2.46 2.77 9.08
C SER A 385 -1.90 1.98 10.26
N ARG A 386 -1.68 0.66 10.10
CA ARG A 386 -1.08 -0.20 11.12
C ARG A 386 0.30 0.31 11.54
N HIS A 387 1.13 0.72 10.57
CA HIS A 387 2.45 1.29 10.86
C HIS A 387 2.34 2.63 11.58
N TYR A 388 1.42 3.50 11.15
CA TYR A 388 1.17 4.78 11.80
C TYR A 388 0.69 4.63 13.24
N GLU A 389 -0.21 3.67 13.51
CA GLU A 389 -0.69 3.35 14.85
C GLU A 389 0.46 2.83 15.75
N ALA A 390 1.27 1.91 15.24
CA ALA A 390 2.42 1.38 15.96
C ALA A 390 3.48 2.46 16.26
N LEU A 391 3.79 3.33 15.29
CA LEU A 391 4.68 4.49 15.51
C LEU A 391 4.09 5.48 16.51
N SER A 392 2.76 5.66 16.51
CA SER A 392 2.10 6.56 17.46
C SER A 392 2.16 6.02 18.87
N ALA A 393 1.94 4.71 19.06
CA ALA A 393 2.11 4.05 20.34
C ALA A 393 3.58 4.07 20.82
N ALA A 394 4.53 3.81 19.91
CA ALA A 394 5.96 3.93 20.21
C ALA A 394 6.35 5.35 20.68
N ARG A 395 5.80 6.36 20.01
CA ARG A 395 6.05 7.78 20.35
C ARG A 395 5.47 8.15 21.71
N GLU A 396 4.28 7.64 22.04
CA GLU A 396 3.64 7.83 23.34
C GLU A 396 4.46 7.18 24.47
N ALA A 397 4.83 5.91 24.33
CA ALA A 397 5.68 5.19 25.28
C ALA A 397 7.04 5.90 25.48
N LEU A 398 7.66 6.37 24.39
CA LEU A 398 8.91 7.13 24.47
C LEU A 398 8.72 8.49 25.19
N GLY A 399 7.55 9.10 25.05
CA GLY A 399 7.17 10.30 25.82
C GLY A 399 7.11 10.02 27.32
N GLN A 400 6.47 8.92 27.72
CA GLN A 400 6.39 8.48 29.10
C GLN A 400 7.79 8.16 29.69
N ALA A 401 8.65 7.50 28.91
CA ALA A 401 10.03 7.25 29.31
C ALA A 401 10.85 8.55 29.49
N LEU A 402 10.68 9.54 28.61
CA LEU A 402 11.34 10.86 28.72
C LEU A 402 10.85 11.64 29.93
N ASP A 403 9.56 11.63 30.21
CA ASP A 403 8.95 12.26 31.36
C ASP A 403 9.37 11.54 32.66
N GLY A 404 9.40 10.22 32.66
CA GLY A 404 9.91 9.42 33.76
C GLY A 404 11.37 9.75 34.08
N LEU A 405 12.22 9.80 33.05
CA LEU A 405 13.62 10.21 33.21
C LEU A 405 13.76 11.62 33.79
N ALA A 406 12.88 12.55 33.41
CA ALA A 406 12.89 13.93 33.95
C ALA A 406 12.50 14.00 35.43
N HIS A 407 11.66 13.08 35.90
CA HIS A 407 11.17 13.03 37.28
C HIS A 407 11.93 11.99 38.14
N GLY A 408 13.03 11.45 37.64
CA GLY A 408 13.86 10.49 38.40
C GLY A 408 13.25 9.12 38.59
N LEU A 409 12.53 8.64 37.55
CA LEU A 409 11.99 7.28 37.55
C LEU A 409 13.12 6.27 37.78
N PRO A 410 12.91 5.23 38.61
CA PRO A 410 13.89 4.15 38.81
C PRO A 410 14.29 3.47 37.49
N THR A 411 15.54 3.02 37.44
CA THR A 411 16.15 2.49 36.19
C THR A 411 15.41 1.25 35.64
N ASP A 412 14.87 0.39 36.51
CA ASP A 412 14.08 -0.78 36.16
C ASP A 412 12.77 -0.40 35.42
N LEU A 413 12.06 0.62 35.93
CA LEU A 413 10.84 1.12 35.31
C LEU A 413 11.15 1.85 33.99
N LEU A 414 12.25 2.61 33.95
CA LEU A 414 12.66 3.28 32.72
C LEU A 414 13.04 2.27 31.61
N SER A 415 13.72 1.18 31.98
CA SER A 415 14.04 0.07 31.06
C SER A 415 12.76 -0.55 30.48
N GLU A 416 11.73 -0.76 31.32
CA GLU A 416 10.45 -1.31 30.88
C GLU A 416 9.72 -0.40 29.90
N GLU A 417 9.69 0.91 30.14
CA GLU A 417 9.10 1.87 29.19
C GLU A 417 9.82 1.85 27.84
N ILE A 418 11.16 1.75 27.83
CA ILE A 418 11.92 1.66 26.57
C ILE A 418 11.64 0.33 25.86
N ARG A 419 11.47 -0.78 26.58
CA ARG A 419 11.09 -2.09 26.00
C ARG A 419 9.72 -2.02 25.32
N GLN A 420 8.77 -1.25 25.84
CA GLN A 420 7.49 -1.04 25.18
C GLN A 420 7.66 -0.32 23.85
N VAL A 421 8.53 0.70 23.77
CA VAL A 421 8.86 1.37 22.49
C VAL A 421 9.39 0.35 21.48
N ILE A 422 10.36 -0.50 21.89
CA ILE A 422 10.92 -1.57 21.06
C ILE A 422 9.82 -2.52 20.55
N THR A 423 8.90 -2.90 21.44
CA THR A 423 7.78 -3.80 21.11
C THR A 423 6.89 -3.19 20.03
N HIS A 424 6.52 -1.92 20.15
CA HIS A 424 5.70 -1.23 19.15
C HIS A 424 6.42 -1.09 17.80
N LEU A 425 7.71 -0.77 17.77
CA LEU A 425 8.49 -0.72 16.53
C LEU A 425 8.64 -2.11 15.90
N SER A 426 8.91 -3.12 16.71
CA SER A 426 9.04 -4.52 16.25
C SER A 426 7.73 -5.06 15.65
N ALA A 427 6.56 -4.61 16.12
CA ALA A 427 5.27 -5.01 15.57
C ALA A 427 5.09 -4.58 14.09
N ILE A 428 5.82 -3.57 13.61
CA ILE A 428 5.77 -3.13 12.22
C ILE A 428 6.45 -4.14 11.29
N THR A 429 7.66 -4.55 11.62
CA THR A 429 8.48 -5.46 10.80
C THR A 429 8.26 -6.94 11.15
N GLY A 430 7.69 -7.24 12.34
CA GLY A 430 7.59 -8.60 12.86
C GLY A 430 8.95 -9.19 13.29
N ARG A 431 10.01 -8.38 13.35
CA ARG A 431 11.34 -8.83 13.79
C ARG A 431 11.44 -8.78 15.31
N GLY A 432 11.92 -9.86 15.89
CA GLY A 432 12.13 -9.97 17.36
C GLY A 432 10.90 -10.35 18.18
N ALA A 433 9.71 -10.45 17.56
CA ALA A 433 8.52 -11.06 18.15
C ALA A 433 7.72 -11.74 17.03
N ILE A 434 7.22 -12.93 17.26
CA ILE A 434 6.30 -13.60 16.33
C ILE A 434 5.01 -12.77 16.35
N ALA A 435 4.65 -12.20 15.19
CA ALA A 435 3.39 -11.48 15.08
C ALA A 435 2.22 -12.41 15.41
N PRO A 436 1.23 -11.98 16.20
CA PRO A 436 0.05 -12.79 16.51
C PRO A 436 -0.63 -13.30 15.24
N ASP A 437 -1.13 -14.53 15.27
CA ASP A 437 -1.81 -15.17 14.13
C ASP A 437 -2.94 -14.29 13.56
N GLU A 438 -3.65 -13.55 14.41
CA GLU A 438 -4.72 -12.64 14.01
C GLU A 438 -4.20 -11.48 13.13
N ILE A 439 -3.03 -10.92 13.46
CA ILE A 439 -2.40 -9.87 12.65
C ILE A 439 -1.97 -10.44 11.30
N LEU A 440 -1.33 -11.60 11.29
CA LEU A 440 -0.93 -12.28 10.07
C LEU A 440 -2.15 -12.59 9.18
N GLN A 441 -3.22 -13.12 9.75
CA GLN A 441 -4.46 -13.40 9.03
C GLN A 441 -5.06 -12.13 8.43
N ASN A 442 -5.11 -11.01 9.16
CA ASN A 442 -5.67 -9.75 8.67
C ASN A 442 -4.86 -9.19 7.49
N ILE A 443 -3.53 -9.22 7.58
CA ILE A 443 -2.66 -8.74 6.51
C ILE A 443 -2.83 -9.61 5.26
N PHE A 444 -2.69 -10.93 5.41
CA PHE A 444 -2.61 -11.84 4.28
C PHE A 444 -3.97 -12.22 3.66
N SER A 445 -5.09 -12.04 4.38
CA SER A 445 -6.43 -12.21 3.82
C SER A 445 -6.74 -11.26 2.66
N LYS A 446 -6.02 -10.15 2.56
CA LYS A 446 -6.16 -9.15 1.48
C LYS A 446 -5.36 -9.52 0.22
N PHE A 447 -4.55 -10.57 0.27
CA PHE A 447 -3.75 -11.02 -0.87
C PHE A 447 -4.57 -11.90 -1.81
N CYS A 448 -4.16 -11.91 -3.09
CA CYS A 448 -4.69 -12.86 -4.05
C CYS A 448 -4.17 -14.28 -3.75
N ILE A 449 -4.96 -15.32 -4.10
CA ILE A 449 -4.51 -16.70 -4.08
C ILE A 449 -3.36 -16.82 -5.08
N GLY A 450 -2.26 -17.47 -4.68
CA GLY A 450 -1.04 -17.61 -5.50
C GLY A 450 0.09 -16.63 -5.19
N LYS A 451 -0.13 -15.75 -4.19
CA LYS A 451 0.86 -14.81 -3.64
C LYS A 451 1.11 -15.04 -2.17
#